data_7c3e6b1dfa4b267da179d22a2c82b806
#
_entry.id   7c3e6b1dfa4b267da179d22a2c82b806
#
_cell.length_a   1.000
_cell.length_b   1.000
_cell.length_c   1.000
_cell.angle_alpha   90.00
_cell.angle_beta   90.00
_cell.angle_gamma   90.00
#
_symmetry.space_group_name_H-M   'P 1'
#
loop_
_entity.id
_entity.type
_entity.pdbx_description
1 polymer ?
#
loop_
_entity_poly.entity_id
_entity_poly.type
_entity_poly.pdbx_seq_one_letter_code
_entity_poly.pdbx_strand_id
1 'polypeptide(L)'
;IAGGGADILIEWMPAALASREKGLNLVNIAQPFKRSGMMLTCRKDSGISSPADFPNKTLGVWFYGNEYPFLSWMSKLVIATDGSDGGVTVLKQGFNVDPILQKQADCVSTMTYNEYWKVIDGGLSASELSVFSYEDQGVSTLEDGLYVLEENLSDPAFVDKAARFLRASMKGWEWAANN
;
A
#
# COMPACT_ATOMS: atom_id res chain seq x y z
N ILE A 1 16.68 -10.13 -2.43
CA ILE A 1 17.91 -9.43 -2.07
C ILE A 1 18.74 -10.27 -1.10
N ALA A 2 18.18 -10.80 0.00
CA ALA A 2 18.90 -11.62 0.99
C ALA A 2 19.54 -12.88 0.39
N GLY A 3 18.94 -13.49 -0.62
CA GLY A 3 19.49 -14.67 -1.33
C GLY A 3 20.43 -14.35 -2.47
N GLY A 4 20.88 -13.10 -2.64
CA GLY A 4 21.82 -12.68 -3.69
C GLY A 4 21.23 -12.64 -5.11
N GLY A 5 19.91 -12.85 -5.28
CA GLY A 5 19.26 -12.85 -6.60
C GLY A 5 18.95 -11.46 -7.15
N ALA A 6 19.08 -10.41 -6.33
CA ALA A 6 18.83 -9.01 -6.72
C ALA A 6 19.74 -8.08 -5.92
N ASP A 7 20.18 -7.01 -6.53
CA ASP A 7 21.02 -5.97 -5.93
C ASP A 7 20.20 -4.86 -5.28
N ILE A 8 19.04 -4.54 -5.86
CA ILE A 8 18.15 -3.47 -5.42
C ILE A 8 16.74 -4.06 -5.20
N LEU A 9 16.10 -3.66 -4.12
CA LEU A 9 14.74 -4.03 -3.75
C LEU A 9 13.86 -2.78 -3.84
N ILE A 10 12.66 -2.91 -4.42
CA ILE A 10 11.57 -1.94 -4.25
C ILE A 10 10.62 -2.51 -3.21
N GLU A 11 10.36 -1.74 -2.17
CA GLU A 11 9.52 -2.20 -1.06
C GLU A 11 8.85 -1.02 -0.35
N TRP A 12 7.70 -1.26 0.26
CA TRP A 12 7.08 -0.34 1.19
C TRP A 12 7.85 -0.26 2.50
N MET A 13 7.96 0.94 3.07
CA MET A 13 8.77 1.16 4.26
C MET A 13 8.39 0.26 5.45
N PRO A 14 7.11 0.00 5.78
CA PRO A 14 6.78 -0.91 6.88
C PRO A 14 7.32 -2.32 6.69
N ALA A 15 7.27 -2.85 5.48
CA ALA A 15 7.82 -4.19 5.17
C ALA A 15 9.35 -4.18 5.21
N ALA A 16 9.99 -3.10 4.76
CA ALA A 16 11.43 -2.93 4.87
C ALA A 16 11.87 -2.87 6.35
N LEU A 17 11.12 -2.16 7.20
CA LEU A 17 11.37 -2.11 8.66
C LEU A 17 11.18 -3.49 9.31
N ALA A 18 10.11 -4.21 8.98
CA ALA A 18 9.89 -5.57 9.47
C ALA A 18 11.01 -6.53 9.04
N SER A 19 11.59 -6.32 7.87
CA SER A 19 12.74 -7.09 7.39
C SER A 19 14.01 -6.72 8.16
N ARG A 20 14.21 -5.44 8.49
CA ARG A 20 15.32 -4.99 9.33
C ARG A 20 15.23 -5.56 10.75
N GLU A 21 14.07 -5.60 11.34
CA GLU A 21 13.83 -6.23 12.67
C GLU A 21 14.23 -7.71 12.68
N LYS A 22 14.13 -8.39 11.54
CA LYS A 22 14.58 -9.78 11.36
C LYS A 22 16.07 -9.91 11.04
N GLY A 23 16.82 -8.82 11.07
CA GLY A 23 18.27 -8.79 10.88
C GLY A 23 18.75 -8.54 9.44
N LEU A 24 17.85 -8.20 8.52
CA LEU A 24 18.25 -7.83 7.16
C LEU A 24 18.62 -6.34 7.11
N ASN A 25 19.92 -6.02 7.03
CA ASN A 25 20.39 -4.64 7.05
C ASN A 25 20.11 -3.92 5.73
N LEU A 26 18.86 -3.47 5.57
CA LEU A 26 18.41 -2.68 4.42
C LEU A 26 18.69 -1.19 4.65
N VAL A 27 19.16 -0.51 3.60
CA VAL A 27 19.31 0.94 3.55
C VAL A 27 18.42 1.49 2.45
N ASN A 28 17.58 2.47 2.77
CA ASN A 28 16.81 3.20 1.78
C ASN A 28 17.74 4.18 1.04
N ILE A 29 17.92 3.97 -0.27
CA ILE A 29 18.80 4.78 -1.10
C ILE A 29 18.04 5.80 -1.95
N ALA A 30 16.72 5.65 -2.08
CA ALA A 30 15.85 6.63 -2.72
C ALA A 30 14.39 6.40 -2.33
N GLN A 31 13.63 7.50 -2.20
CA GLN A 31 12.21 7.51 -1.92
C GLN A 31 11.48 8.34 -2.98
N PRO A 32 11.14 7.77 -4.15
CA PRO A 32 10.42 8.48 -5.21
C PRO A 32 9.01 8.90 -4.77
N PHE A 33 8.29 8.00 -4.10
CA PHE A 33 6.95 8.24 -3.60
C PHE A 33 7.02 8.88 -2.20
N LYS A 34 6.62 10.14 -2.11
CA LYS A 34 6.68 10.94 -0.88
C LYS A 34 5.34 11.06 -0.17
N ARG A 35 4.27 10.57 -0.81
CA ARG A 35 2.91 10.53 -0.29
C ARG A 35 2.29 9.19 -0.60
N SER A 36 1.34 8.76 0.24
CA SER A 36 0.57 7.55 0.00
C SER A 36 -0.59 7.83 -0.95
N GLY A 37 -0.72 6.99 -1.98
CA GLY A 37 -1.91 6.95 -2.83
C GLY A 37 -2.94 5.92 -2.36
N MET A 38 -2.70 5.26 -1.24
CA MET A 38 -3.55 4.20 -0.74
C MET A 38 -4.86 4.74 -0.16
N MET A 39 -5.95 4.08 -0.53
CA MET A 39 -7.31 4.39 -0.08
C MET A 39 -8.05 3.11 0.30
N LEU A 40 -9.03 3.26 1.17
CA LEU A 40 -10.09 2.27 1.34
C LEU A 40 -11.34 2.80 0.64
N THR A 41 -11.77 2.10 -0.41
CA THR A 41 -12.93 2.46 -1.22
C THR A 41 -14.10 1.56 -0.83
N CYS A 42 -15.20 2.15 -0.39
CA CYS A 42 -16.35 1.47 0.16
C CYS A 42 -17.61 1.77 -0.66
N ARG A 43 -18.53 0.81 -0.68
CA ARG A 43 -19.86 1.04 -1.25
C ARG A 43 -20.72 1.81 -0.25
N LYS A 44 -21.40 2.86 -0.71
CA LYS A 44 -22.37 3.59 0.13
C LYS A 44 -23.59 2.76 0.50
N ASP A 45 -24.01 1.83 -0.38
CA ASP A 45 -25.15 0.96 -0.12
C ASP A 45 -24.89 -0.07 0.99
N SER A 46 -23.62 -0.23 1.44
CA SER A 46 -23.27 -0.99 2.65
C SER A 46 -23.50 -0.20 3.95
N GLY A 47 -23.91 1.07 3.86
CA GLY A 47 -24.15 1.94 5.01
C GLY A 47 -22.89 2.60 5.58
N ILE A 48 -21.77 2.55 4.84
CA ILE A 48 -20.50 3.16 5.28
C ILE A 48 -20.42 4.60 4.74
N SER A 49 -20.43 5.56 5.65
CA SER A 49 -20.26 6.99 5.40
C SER A 49 -19.03 7.59 6.12
N SER A 50 -18.59 6.90 7.16
CA SER A 50 -17.44 7.29 7.99
C SER A 50 -16.70 6.04 8.51
N PRO A 51 -15.46 6.18 9.01
CA PRO A 51 -14.75 5.06 9.64
C PRO A 51 -15.45 4.47 10.87
N ALA A 52 -16.34 5.21 11.51
CA ALA A 52 -17.14 4.72 12.63
C ALA A 52 -18.16 3.64 12.22
N ASP A 53 -18.44 3.52 10.92
CA ASP A 53 -19.40 2.53 10.36
C ASP A 53 -18.72 1.19 9.99
N PHE A 54 -17.40 1.04 10.21
CA PHE A 54 -16.65 -0.19 9.88
C PHE A 54 -17.01 -1.43 10.72
N PRO A 55 -17.43 -1.32 12.01
CA PRO A 55 -17.79 -2.49 12.80
C PRO A 55 -18.77 -3.42 12.07
N ASN A 56 -18.47 -4.73 12.12
CA ASN A 56 -19.24 -5.80 11.47
C ASN A 56 -19.25 -5.76 9.92
N LYS A 57 -18.33 -5.02 9.30
CA LYS A 57 -18.15 -4.97 7.83
C LYS A 57 -17.03 -5.88 7.37
N THR A 58 -17.09 -6.24 6.09
CA THR A 58 -16.01 -6.98 5.41
C THR A 58 -15.14 -6.00 4.61
N LEU A 59 -13.86 -5.92 4.98
CA LEU A 59 -12.91 -4.99 4.36
C LEU A 59 -11.84 -5.78 3.61
N GLY A 60 -11.71 -5.52 2.32
CA GLY A 60 -10.68 -6.08 1.45
C GLY A 60 -9.34 -5.38 1.71
N VAL A 61 -8.33 -6.15 2.07
CA VAL A 61 -7.01 -5.65 2.47
C VAL A 61 -5.93 -6.40 1.71
N TRP A 62 -4.98 -5.65 1.13
CA TRP A 62 -3.76 -6.26 0.60
C TRP A 62 -2.83 -6.67 1.73
N PHE A 63 -2.09 -7.76 1.47
CA PHE A 63 -1.09 -8.31 2.39
C PHE A 63 0.32 -8.17 1.81
N TYR A 64 1.27 -8.86 2.43
CA TYR A 64 2.70 -8.84 2.08
C TYR A 64 3.38 -7.49 2.28
N GLY A 65 3.00 -6.78 3.36
CA GLY A 65 3.56 -5.49 3.75
C GLY A 65 2.62 -4.31 3.55
N ASN A 66 1.54 -4.47 2.75
CA ASN A 66 0.59 -3.41 2.49
C ASN A 66 -0.53 -3.35 3.54
N GLU A 67 -0.63 -4.37 4.42
CA GLU A 67 -1.59 -4.40 5.52
C GLU A 67 -1.26 -3.48 6.68
N TYR A 68 -0.01 -3.09 6.86
CA TYR A 68 0.43 -2.33 8.04
C TYR A 68 -0.33 -1.01 8.25
N PRO A 69 -0.55 -0.15 7.23
CA PRO A 69 -1.35 1.07 7.40
C PRO A 69 -2.78 0.78 7.82
N PHE A 70 -3.39 -0.27 7.26
CA PHE A 70 -4.74 -0.71 7.62
C PHE A 70 -4.79 -1.17 9.08
N LEU A 71 -3.87 -2.03 9.50
CA LEU A 71 -3.81 -2.51 10.89
C LEU A 71 -3.59 -1.37 11.88
N SER A 72 -2.72 -0.41 11.54
CA SER A 72 -2.51 0.81 12.30
C SER A 72 -3.79 1.63 12.45
N TRP A 73 -4.58 1.74 11.35
CA TRP A 73 -5.83 2.46 11.36
C TRP A 73 -6.88 1.78 12.23
N MET A 74 -7.06 0.46 12.10
CA MET A 74 -7.99 -0.30 12.95
C MET A 74 -7.59 -0.22 14.42
N SER A 75 -6.30 -0.30 14.73
CA SER A 75 -5.78 -0.11 16.10
C SER A 75 -6.10 1.28 16.64
N LYS A 76 -5.91 2.34 15.84
CA LYS A 76 -6.25 3.72 16.20
C LYS A 76 -7.75 3.90 16.47
N LEU A 77 -8.61 3.18 15.77
CA LEU A 77 -10.06 3.20 15.95
C LEU A 77 -10.55 2.23 17.05
N VAL A 78 -9.64 1.42 17.61
CA VAL A 78 -9.97 0.37 18.59
C VAL A 78 -10.95 -0.66 18.01
N ILE A 79 -10.78 -1.00 16.73
CA ILE A 79 -11.60 -1.98 16.01
C ILE A 79 -10.78 -3.27 15.83
N ALA A 80 -11.34 -4.41 16.29
CA ALA A 80 -10.73 -5.73 16.08
C ALA A 80 -10.76 -6.13 14.59
N THR A 81 -9.76 -6.93 14.16
CA THR A 81 -9.61 -7.36 12.75
C THR A 81 -9.74 -8.87 12.59
N ASP A 82 -10.36 -9.53 13.53
CA ASP A 82 -10.50 -10.99 13.63
C ASP A 82 -11.91 -11.50 13.28
N GLY A 83 -12.81 -10.60 12.88
CA GLY A 83 -14.20 -10.92 12.56
C GLY A 83 -15.11 -11.11 13.77
N SER A 84 -14.63 -10.75 14.97
CA SER A 84 -15.47 -10.76 16.18
C SER A 84 -16.58 -9.70 16.11
N ASP A 85 -17.58 -9.82 16.97
CA ASP A 85 -18.67 -8.85 17.04
C ASP A 85 -18.12 -7.46 17.41
N GLY A 86 -18.52 -6.46 16.65
CA GLY A 86 -17.98 -5.10 16.75
C GLY A 86 -16.61 -4.90 16.07
N GLY A 87 -15.98 -5.96 15.58
CA GLY A 87 -14.77 -5.90 14.76
C GLY A 87 -15.08 -5.87 13.27
N VAL A 88 -14.05 -5.97 12.43
CA VAL A 88 -14.16 -6.11 10.98
C VAL A 88 -13.70 -7.50 10.54
N THR A 89 -14.36 -8.03 9.50
CA THR A 89 -13.86 -9.20 8.78
C THR A 89 -12.87 -8.75 7.73
N VAL A 90 -11.63 -9.23 7.82
CA VAL A 90 -10.59 -8.92 6.84
C VAL A 90 -10.62 -9.95 5.71
N LEU A 91 -10.98 -9.49 4.51
CA LEU A 91 -10.86 -10.28 3.29
C LEU A 91 -9.49 -10.06 2.67
N LYS A 92 -8.71 -11.13 2.52
CA LYS A 92 -7.42 -11.04 1.81
C LYS A 92 -7.66 -10.74 0.33
N GLN A 93 -7.43 -9.50 -0.04
CA GLN A 93 -7.67 -8.99 -1.40
C GLN A 93 -6.51 -9.36 -2.33
N GLY A 94 -6.84 -9.80 -3.55
CA GLY A 94 -5.91 -9.86 -4.68
C GLY A 94 -5.74 -8.51 -5.37
N PHE A 95 -5.02 -8.47 -6.49
CA PHE A 95 -4.79 -7.24 -7.27
C PHE A 95 -5.93 -6.91 -8.25
N ASN A 96 -7.17 -7.26 -7.87
CA ASN A 96 -8.39 -6.93 -8.61
C ASN A 96 -9.41 -6.25 -7.69
N VAL A 97 -10.50 -5.78 -8.26
CA VAL A 97 -11.59 -5.10 -7.55
C VAL A 97 -12.88 -5.92 -7.52
N ASP A 98 -12.83 -7.18 -7.94
CA ASP A 98 -14.00 -8.05 -7.97
C ASP A 98 -14.75 -8.13 -6.63
N PRO A 99 -14.06 -8.16 -5.47
CA PRO A 99 -14.77 -8.27 -4.20
C PRO A 99 -15.78 -7.14 -3.93
N ILE A 100 -15.48 -5.90 -4.32
CA ILE A 100 -16.43 -4.79 -4.15
C ILE A 100 -17.53 -4.84 -5.23
N LEU A 101 -17.19 -5.20 -6.46
CA LEU A 101 -18.17 -5.28 -7.55
C LEU A 101 -19.18 -6.41 -7.32
N GLN A 102 -18.72 -7.53 -6.79
CA GLN A 102 -19.54 -8.72 -6.50
C GLN A 102 -20.16 -8.70 -5.09
N LYS A 103 -20.00 -7.62 -4.34
CA LYS A 103 -20.51 -7.48 -2.95
C LYS A 103 -19.97 -8.54 -1.97
N GLN A 104 -18.78 -9.06 -2.24
CA GLN A 104 -18.06 -9.96 -1.32
C GLN A 104 -17.36 -9.20 -0.19
N ALA A 105 -17.05 -7.92 -0.44
CA ALA A 105 -16.54 -6.98 0.54
C ALA A 105 -17.30 -5.65 0.45
N ASP A 106 -17.49 -5.01 1.60
CA ASP A 106 -18.10 -3.69 1.71
C ASP A 106 -17.13 -2.59 1.26
N CYS A 107 -15.83 -2.81 1.50
CA CYS A 107 -14.74 -1.96 1.07
C CYS A 107 -13.60 -2.79 0.47
N VAL A 108 -12.77 -2.15 -0.35
CA VAL A 108 -11.54 -2.72 -0.88
C VAL A 108 -10.41 -1.70 -0.83
N SER A 109 -9.19 -2.20 -0.67
CA SER A 109 -7.97 -1.40 -0.86
C SER A 109 -7.86 -0.99 -2.33
N THR A 110 -7.55 0.27 -2.56
CA THR A 110 -7.35 0.84 -3.89
C THR A 110 -6.22 1.86 -3.87
N MET A 111 -5.57 2.04 -5.01
CA MET A 111 -4.66 3.17 -5.22
C MET A 111 -5.35 4.26 -6.02
N THR A 112 -5.02 5.52 -5.73
CA THR A 112 -5.56 6.70 -6.45
C THR A 112 -5.36 6.64 -7.96
N TYR A 113 -4.32 5.96 -8.40
CA TYR A 113 -3.86 5.91 -9.79
C TYR A 113 -4.18 4.61 -10.53
N ASN A 114 -4.82 3.62 -9.87
CA ASN A 114 -5.09 2.31 -10.49
C ASN A 114 -6.46 1.73 -10.08
N GLU A 115 -6.57 1.05 -8.93
CA GLU A 115 -7.77 0.24 -8.61
C GLU A 115 -9.02 1.08 -8.43
N TYR A 116 -8.91 2.31 -7.94
CA TYR A 116 -10.07 3.21 -7.86
C TYR A 116 -10.76 3.35 -9.23
N TRP A 117 -10.00 3.55 -10.28
CA TRP A 117 -10.52 3.68 -11.63
C TRP A 117 -11.08 2.36 -12.16
N LYS A 118 -10.49 1.22 -11.78
CA LYS A 118 -11.07 -0.09 -12.10
C LYS A 118 -12.43 -0.31 -11.44
N VAL A 119 -12.66 0.24 -10.24
CA VAL A 119 -13.98 0.20 -9.59
C VAL A 119 -14.99 1.02 -10.40
N ILE A 120 -14.60 2.21 -10.87
CA ILE A 120 -15.43 3.06 -11.72
C ILE A 120 -15.73 2.37 -13.06
N ASP A 121 -14.72 1.85 -13.73
CA ASP A 121 -14.85 1.14 -15.00
C ASP A 121 -15.69 -0.15 -14.86
N GLY A 122 -15.68 -0.75 -13.67
CA GLY A 122 -16.49 -1.90 -13.29
C GLY A 122 -17.97 -1.60 -13.08
N GLY A 123 -18.38 -0.32 -13.21
CA GLY A 123 -19.78 0.11 -13.22
C GLY A 123 -20.28 0.77 -11.95
N LEU A 124 -19.42 1.07 -10.98
CA LEU A 124 -19.78 1.88 -9.81
C LEU A 124 -19.41 3.35 -10.04
N SER A 125 -20.37 4.25 -9.92
CA SER A 125 -20.10 5.67 -10.02
C SER A 125 -19.45 6.21 -8.74
N ALA A 126 -18.71 7.32 -8.84
CA ALA A 126 -18.11 7.99 -7.69
C ALA A 126 -19.13 8.39 -6.62
N SER A 127 -20.38 8.68 -7.03
CA SER A 127 -21.48 9.02 -6.12
C SER A 127 -21.95 7.85 -5.26
N GLU A 128 -21.68 6.60 -5.68
CA GLU A 128 -22.02 5.37 -4.97
C GLU A 128 -20.89 4.92 -4.01
N LEU A 129 -19.77 5.65 -4.00
CA LEU A 129 -18.58 5.29 -3.22
C LEU A 129 -18.35 6.27 -2.07
N SER A 130 -17.96 5.72 -0.92
CA SER A 130 -17.29 6.43 0.17
C SER A 130 -15.81 6.06 0.11
N VAL A 131 -14.94 7.05 -0.03
CA VAL A 131 -13.50 6.84 -0.22
C VAL A 131 -12.74 7.48 0.94
N PHE A 132 -11.87 6.70 1.57
CA PHE A 132 -11.07 7.13 2.71
C PHE A 132 -9.59 7.02 2.35
N SER A 133 -8.92 8.16 2.19
CA SER A 133 -7.46 8.21 2.02
C SER A 133 -6.78 7.87 3.35
N TYR A 134 -5.79 6.99 3.32
CA TYR A 134 -4.98 6.68 4.51
C TYR A 134 -4.19 7.89 4.99
N GLU A 135 -3.83 8.80 4.08
CA GLU A 135 -3.14 10.05 4.42
C GLU A 135 -4.06 10.97 5.26
N ASP A 136 -5.32 11.14 4.84
CA ASP A 136 -6.30 11.96 5.57
C ASP A 136 -6.67 11.36 6.94
N GLN A 137 -6.56 10.04 7.07
CA GLN A 137 -6.77 9.35 8.35
C GLN A 137 -5.54 9.42 9.28
N GLY A 138 -4.42 9.93 8.80
CA GLY A 138 -3.18 10.08 9.55
C GLY A 138 -2.53 8.73 9.91
N VAL A 139 -2.65 7.74 9.00
CA VAL A 139 -2.09 6.39 9.15
C VAL A 139 -1.32 5.96 7.89
N SER A 140 -1.06 6.88 6.97
CA SER A 140 -0.26 6.61 5.79
C SER A 140 1.18 6.26 6.15
N THR A 141 1.79 5.43 5.31
CA THR A 141 3.21 5.08 5.36
C THR A 141 3.86 5.41 4.03
N LEU A 142 5.19 5.53 4.01
CA LEU A 142 5.92 5.68 2.75
C LEU A 142 5.79 4.39 1.94
N GLU A 143 5.40 4.57 0.69
CA GLU A 143 5.28 3.51 -0.31
C GLU A 143 6.65 3.24 -0.94
N ASP A 144 6.65 2.62 -2.08
CA ASP A 144 7.81 2.13 -2.84
C ASP A 144 9.09 2.96 -2.70
N GLY A 145 9.94 2.54 -1.77
CA GLY A 145 11.32 3.00 -1.64
C GLY A 145 12.28 2.02 -2.30
N LEU A 146 13.45 2.50 -2.67
CA LEU A 146 14.53 1.66 -3.19
C LEU A 146 15.51 1.34 -2.06
N TYR A 147 15.77 0.07 -1.88
CA TYR A 147 16.61 -0.45 -0.79
C TYR A 147 17.74 -1.30 -1.33
N VAL A 148 18.86 -1.26 -0.63
CA VAL A 148 20.03 -2.11 -0.86
C VAL A 148 20.49 -2.72 0.47
N LEU A 149 21.31 -3.76 0.42
CA LEU A 149 22.02 -4.25 1.60
C LEU A 149 23.12 -3.25 1.99
N GLU A 150 23.22 -2.95 3.29
CA GLU A 150 24.23 -2.02 3.82
C GLU A 150 25.64 -2.42 3.46
N GLU A 151 25.96 -3.73 3.48
CA GLU A 151 27.28 -4.26 3.13
C GLU A 151 27.71 -3.91 1.71
N ASN A 152 26.77 -3.82 0.75
CA ASN A 152 27.07 -3.46 -0.64
C ASN A 152 27.52 -2.02 -0.78
N LEU A 153 27.18 -1.14 0.16
CA LEU A 153 27.58 0.27 0.13
C LEU A 153 29.08 0.49 0.45
N SER A 154 29.77 -0.55 0.92
CA SER A 154 31.22 -0.53 1.10
C SER A 154 32.01 -0.71 -0.20
N ASP A 155 31.36 -1.20 -1.28
CA ASP A 155 31.97 -1.37 -2.61
C ASP A 155 31.72 -0.12 -3.48
N PRO A 156 32.78 0.65 -3.85
CA PRO A 156 32.62 1.82 -4.72
C PRO A 156 32.03 1.49 -6.10
N ALA A 157 32.28 0.29 -6.63
CA ALA A 157 31.75 -0.13 -7.93
C ALA A 157 30.23 -0.37 -7.83
N PHE A 158 29.76 -0.92 -6.72
CA PHE A 158 28.34 -1.05 -6.45
C PHE A 158 27.66 0.33 -6.28
N VAL A 159 28.28 1.23 -5.53
CA VAL A 159 27.76 2.60 -5.31
C VAL A 159 27.61 3.35 -6.64
N ASP A 160 28.61 3.25 -7.54
CA ASP A 160 28.50 3.85 -8.90
C ASP A 160 27.35 3.21 -9.71
N LYS A 161 27.23 1.88 -9.67
CA LYS A 161 26.13 1.17 -10.34
C LYS A 161 24.75 1.64 -9.82
N ALA A 162 24.58 1.70 -8.50
CA ALA A 162 23.34 2.16 -7.86
C ALA A 162 23.03 3.62 -8.24
N ALA A 163 24.02 4.48 -8.22
CA ALA A 163 23.85 5.90 -8.62
C ALA A 163 23.43 6.05 -10.09
N ARG A 164 24.00 5.26 -11.00
CA ARG A 164 23.58 5.24 -12.41
C ARG A 164 22.15 4.73 -12.58
N PHE A 165 21.79 3.67 -11.84
CA PHE A 165 20.43 3.13 -11.82
C PHE A 165 19.42 4.19 -11.36
N LEU A 166 19.68 4.89 -10.24
CA LEU A 166 18.80 5.93 -9.73
C LEU A 166 18.63 7.09 -10.73
N ARG A 167 19.73 7.54 -11.35
CA ARG A 167 19.65 8.60 -12.39
C ARG A 167 18.80 8.16 -13.57
N ALA A 168 18.93 6.91 -14.02
CA ALA A 168 18.13 6.39 -15.13
C ALA A 168 16.64 6.27 -14.73
N SER A 169 16.37 5.82 -13.51
CA SER A 169 15.00 5.72 -12.99
C SER A 169 14.33 7.10 -12.91
N MET A 170 15.03 8.13 -12.41
CA MET A 170 14.48 9.49 -12.35
C MET A 170 14.22 10.08 -13.74
N LYS A 171 15.07 9.81 -14.71
CA LYS A 171 14.81 10.19 -16.11
C LYS A 171 13.58 9.47 -16.68
N GLY A 172 13.36 8.21 -16.31
CA GLY A 172 12.16 7.47 -16.69
C GLY A 172 10.89 8.11 -16.12
N TRP A 173 10.90 8.50 -14.86
CA TRP A 173 9.79 9.23 -14.24
C TRP A 173 9.54 10.59 -14.90
N GLU A 174 10.58 11.35 -15.16
CA GLU A 174 10.48 12.65 -15.87
C GLU A 174 9.89 12.47 -17.28
N TRP A 175 10.35 11.45 -18.00
CA TRP A 175 9.80 11.13 -19.32
C TRP A 175 8.31 10.77 -19.23
N ALA A 176 7.92 9.88 -18.32
CA ALA A 176 6.52 9.46 -18.13
C ALA A 176 5.62 10.63 -17.72
N ALA A 177 6.11 11.57 -16.93
CA ALA A 177 5.35 12.75 -16.53
C ALA A 177 5.09 13.74 -17.70
N ASN A 178 5.90 13.68 -18.75
CA ASN A 178 5.84 14.61 -19.89
C ASN A 178 5.23 13.97 -21.17
N ASN A 179 4.85 12.70 -21.13
CA ASN A 179 4.27 11.96 -22.26
C ASN A 179 3.04 11.15 -21.85
#